data_598ba00e96ba4b233714e77904e3b607
#
_entry.id   598ba00e96ba4b233714e77904e3b607
#
_cell.length_a   1.000
_cell.length_b   1.000
_cell.length_c   1.000
_cell.angle_alpha   90.00
_cell.angle_beta   90.00
_cell.angle_gamma   90.00
#
_symmetry.space_group_name_H-M   'P 1'
#
loop_
_entity.id
_entity.type
_entity.pdbx_description
1 polymer ?
#
loop_
_entity_poly.entity_id
_entity_poly.type
_entity_poly.pdbx_seq_one_letter_code
_entity_poly.pdbx_strand_id
1 'polypeptide(L)'
;IAVVFGQDDDLYHICDQANQTECDLFVSIHFNAYNGRASGTETLISGSTGSLMLGHCIQTNLKAVLNLPNRGLKERPGLFVLRNTVMPAVLVEVCFIDNDFDWRRYDAHRDEAARAIATGIIQYPHQMQGAQAA
;
A
#
# COMPACT_ATOMS: atom_id res chain seq x y z
N ILE A 1 -5.41 17.28 -1.15
CA ILE A 1 -5.84 15.86 -1.07
C ILE A 1 -6.88 15.78 0.04
N ALA A 2 -8.05 15.28 -0.27
CA ALA A 2 -9.06 14.89 0.71
C ALA A 2 -8.84 13.41 1.03
N VAL A 3 -8.92 13.04 2.31
CA VAL A 3 -8.76 11.65 2.77
C VAL A 3 -10.07 11.19 3.39
N VAL A 4 -10.60 10.08 2.88
CA VAL A 4 -11.68 9.34 3.52
C VAL A 4 -11.05 8.17 4.26
N PHE A 5 -11.22 8.12 5.56
CA PHE A 5 -10.70 7.04 6.39
C PHE A 5 -11.81 6.02 6.65
N GLY A 6 -11.52 4.77 6.34
CA GLY A 6 -12.42 3.65 6.59
C GLY A 6 -11.72 2.56 7.39
N GLN A 7 -12.38 2.06 8.42
CA GLN A 7 -11.98 0.88 9.15
C GLN A 7 -13.25 0.09 9.52
N ASP A 8 -13.34 -1.12 9.01
CA ASP A 8 -14.49 -2.00 9.23
C ASP A 8 -14.00 -3.46 9.19
N ASP A 9 -14.68 -4.33 9.89
CA ASP A 9 -14.43 -5.78 9.84
C ASP A 9 -15.07 -6.42 8.59
N ASP A 10 -16.03 -5.74 7.95
CA ASP A 10 -16.66 -6.17 6.70
C ASP A 10 -16.00 -5.52 5.49
N LEU A 11 -15.27 -6.33 4.72
CA LEU A 11 -14.59 -5.89 3.51
C LEU A 11 -15.53 -5.36 2.41
N TYR A 12 -16.80 -5.82 2.40
CA TYR A 12 -17.82 -5.26 1.49
C TYR A 12 -18.09 -3.80 1.81
N HIS A 13 -18.28 -3.46 3.10
CA HIS A 13 -18.51 -2.08 3.52
C HIS A 13 -17.32 -1.18 3.16
N ILE A 14 -16.10 -1.65 3.35
CA ILE A 14 -14.88 -0.90 2.97
C ILE A 14 -14.87 -0.60 1.47
N CYS A 15 -15.10 -1.61 0.64
CA CYS A 15 -15.12 -1.43 -0.82
C CYS A 15 -16.27 -0.55 -1.28
N ASP A 16 -17.47 -0.74 -0.72
CA ASP A 16 -18.65 0.06 -1.04
C ASP A 16 -18.43 1.52 -0.67
N GLN A 17 -17.90 1.81 0.51
CA GLN A 17 -17.57 3.17 0.93
C GLN A 17 -16.58 3.83 -0.05
N ALA A 18 -15.51 3.13 -0.42
CA ALA A 18 -14.53 3.65 -1.37
C ALA A 18 -15.15 3.93 -2.74
N ASN A 19 -15.98 3.02 -3.25
CA ASN A 19 -16.63 3.16 -4.55
C ASN A 19 -17.70 4.27 -4.57
N GLN A 20 -18.48 4.42 -3.49
CA GLN A 20 -19.54 5.43 -3.38
C GLN A 20 -18.99 6.84 -3.18
N THR A 21 -17.82 6.99 -2.56
CA THR A 21 -17.17 8.28 -2.35
C THR A 21 -16.36 8.76 -3.56
N GLU A 22 -16.37 8.00 -4.66
CA GLU A 22 -15.67 8.33 -5.90
C GLU A 22 -14.20 8.70 -5.67
N CYS A 23 -13.54 7.93 -4.78
CA CYS A 23 -12.13 8.14 -4.46
C CYS A 23 -11.24 7.94 -5.70
N ASP A 24 -10.21 8.76 -5.86
CA ASP A 24 -9.21 8.63 -6.94
C ASP A 24 -8.28 7.44 -6.73
N LEU A 25 -8.02 7.06 -5.49
CA LEU A 25 -7.11 5.99 -5.09
C LEU A 25 -7.64 5.24 -3.87
N PHE A 26 -7.30 3.96 -3.78
CA PHE A 26 -7.54 3.14 -2.60
C PHE A 26 -6.22 2.58 -2.06
N VAL A 27 -5.93 2.81 -0.78
CA VAL A 27 -4.73 2.29 -0.11
C VAL A 27 -5.15 1.58 1.17
N SER A 28 -4.97 0.26 1.21
CA SER A 28 -5.12 -0.55 2.41
C SER A 28 -3.77 -0.72 3.10
N ILE A 29 -3.70 -0.52 4.41
CA ILE A 29 -2.44 -0.57 5.18
C ILE A 29 -2.53 -1.70 6.18
N HIS A 30 -1.60 -2.65 6.09
CA HIS A 30 -1.55 -3.89 6.87
C HIS A 30 -0.15 -4.19 7.40
N PHE A 31 -0.10 -5.14 8.31
CA PHE A 31 1.12 -5.83 8.71
C PHE A 31 1.02 -7.30 8.31
N ASN A 32 2.06 -7.79 7.66
CA ASN A 32 2.18 -9.19 7.27
C ASN A 32 2.48 -10.09 8.47
N ALA A 33 2.18 -11.37 8.37
CA ALA A 33 2.59 -12.39 9.33
C ALA A 33 2.78 -13.73 8.60
N TYR A 34 3.72 -14.54 9.04
CA TYR A 34 3.94 -15.86 8.41
C TYR A 34 4.51 -16.90 9.37
N ASN A 35 5.77 -16.85 9.73
CA ASN A 35 6.48 -17.91 10.47
C ASN A 35 7.47 -17.38 11.52
N GLY A 36 7.36 -16.11 11.91
CA GLY A 36 8.27 -15.45 12.84
C GLY A 36 9.69 -15.19 12.31
N ARG A 37 9.97 -15.55 11.05
CA ARG A 37 11.30 -15.40 10.42
C ARG A 37 11.27 -14.61 9.11
N ALA A 38 10.13 -14.64 8.40
CA ALA A 38 9.96 -13.83 7.20
C ALA A 38 10.10 -12.35 7.58
N SER A 39 10.74 -11.57 6.71
CA SER A 39 11.09 -10.17 6.97
C SER A 39 10.92 -9.33 5.71
N GLY A 40 10.62 -8.06 5.87
CA GLY A 40 10.61 -7.09 4.79
C GLY A 40 9.28 -6.40 4.59
N THR A 41 9.28 -5.46 3.65
CA THR A 41 8.10 -4.70 3.20
C THR A 41 7.72 -5.11 1.78
N GLU A 42 6.42 -5.21 1.50
CA GLU A 42 5.89 -5.48 0.15
C GLU A 42 4.58 -4.72 -0.09
N THR A 43 4.26 -4.50 -1.36
CA THR A 43 2.98 -3.90 -1.74
C THR A 43 2.25 -4.84 -2.71
N LEU A 44 1.01 -5.20 -2.37
CA LEU A 44 0.15 -6.03 -3.19
C LEU A 44 -0.61 -5.14 -4.18
N ILE A 45 -0.65 -5.56 -5.44
CA ILE A 45 -1.25 -4.80 -6.54
C ILE A 45 -2.27 -5.62 -7.31
N SER A 46 -3.23 -4.95 -7.96
CA SER A 46 -4.26 -5.62 -8.78
C SER A 46 -3.77 -6.07 -10.15
N GLY A 47 -2.60 -5.59 -10.60
CA GLY A 47 -2.08 -5.80 -11.95
C GLY A 47 -2.49 -4.71 -12.96
N SER A 48 -3.38 -3.78 -12.62
CA SER A 48 -3.65 -2.61 -13.47
C SER A 48 -2.47 -1.64 -13.49
N THR A 49 -2.31 -0.88 -14.56
CA THR A 49 -1.24 0.13 -14.69
C THR A 49 -1.27 1.13 -13.54
N GLY A 50 -2.45 1.62 -13.15
CA GLY A 50 -2.61 2.56 -12.03
C GLY A 50 -2.18 1.94 -10.70
N SER A 51 -2.59 0.70 -10.42
CA SER A 51 -2.18 -0.04 -9.22
C SER A 51 -0.67 -0.27 -9.19
N LEU A 52 -0.07 -0.67 -10.32
CA LEU A 52 1.37 -0.87 -10.45
C LEU A 52 2.15 0.41 -10.13
N MET A 53 1.75 1.54 -10.70
CA MET A 53 2.43 2.82 -10.50
C MET A 53 2.27 3.34 -9.07
N LEU A 54 1.07 3.26 -8.50
CA LEU A 54 0.81 3.62 -7.11
C LEU A 54 1.65 2.76 -6.15
N GLY A 55 1.64 1.45 -6.36
CA GLY A 55 2.44 0.50 -5.59
C GLY A 55 3.93 0.79 -5.68
N HIS A 56 4.44 1.14 -6.86
CA HIS A 56 5.84 1.49 -7.05
C HIS A 56 6.23 2.76 -6.28
N CYS A 57 5.41 3.81 -6.34
CA CYS A 57 5.64 5.05 -5.60
C CYS A 57 5.69 4.79 -4.09
N ILE A 58 4.71 4.06 -3.54
CA ILE A 58 4.65 3.77 -2.10
C ILE A 58 5.82 2.86 -1.68
N GLN A 59 6.05 1.75 -2.39
CA GLN A 59 7.09 0.78 -2.05
C GLN A 59 8.49 1.41 -2.06
N THR A 60 8.77 2.28 -3.02
CA THR A 60 10.07 2.97 -3.13
C THR A 60 10.34 3.85 -1.92
N ASN A 61 9.36 4.62 -1.46
CA ASN A 61 9.51 5.48 -0.29
C ASN A 61 9.59 4.67 1.02
N LEU A 62 8.72 3.66 1.16
CA LEU A 62 8.63 2.88 2.39
C LEU A 62 9.91 2.07 2.66
N LYS A 63 10.48 1.39 1.63
CA LYS A 63 11.73 0.66 1.78
C LYS A 63 12.91 1.55 2.17
N ALA A 64 12.94 2.80 1.69
CA ALA A 64 14.01 3.74 1.99
C ALA A 64 14.03 4.14 3.46
N VAL A 65 12.85 4.23 4.08
CA VAL A 65 12.69 4.62 5.50
C VAL A 65 12.93 3.44 6.43
N LEU A 66 12.26 2.31 6.18
CA LEU A 66 12.31 1.17 7.08
C LEU A 66 13.65 0.42 7.05
N ASN A 67 14.36 0.49 5.93
CA ASN A 67 15.60 -0.25 5.73
C ASN A 67 15.45 -1.76 6.06
N LEU A 68 14.29 -2.30 5.70
CA LEU A 68 13.97 -3.72 5.74
C LEU A 68 14.18 -4.35 4.36
N PRO A 69 14.25 -5.68 4.25
CA PRO A 69 14.30 -6.35 2.96
C PRO A 69 13.17 -5.87 2.03
N ASN A 70 13.52 -5.42 0.83
CA ASN A 70 12.54 -5.02 -0.16
C ASN A 70 12.00 -6.24 -0.89
N ARG A 71 10.77 -6.64 -0.58
CA ARG A 71 10.10 -7.77 -1.24
C ARG A 71 9.38 -7.34 -2.53
N GLY A 72 9.33 -6.03 -2.79
CA GLY A 72 8.80 -5.46 -4.03
C GLY A 72 7.28 -5.50 -4.14
N LEU A 73 6.82 -5.47 -5.39
CA LEU A 73 5.40 -5.54 -5.71
C LEU A 73 4.98 -6.99 -5.95
N LYS A 74 3.77 -7.36 -5.51
CA LYS A 74 3.19 -8.69 -5.70
C LYS A 74 1.81 -8.57 -6.35
N GLU A 75 1.62 -9.15 -7.51
CA GLU A 75 0.30 -9.20 -8.12
C GLU A 75 -0.62 -10.14 -7.35
N ARG A 76 -1.77 -9.62 -6.93
CA ARG A 76 -2.83 -10.32 -6.21
C ARG A 76 -4.21 -9.86 -6.70
N PRO A 77 -4.53 -10.06 -8.00
CA PRO A 77 -5.78 -9.57 -8.59
C PRO A 77 -7.03 -10.20 -7.95
N GLY A 78 -6.88 -11.35 -7.30
CA GLY A 78 -7.97 -12.03 -6.59
C GLY A 78 -8.21 -11.53 -5.17
N LEU A 79 -7.33 -10.68 -4.61
CA LEU A 79 -7.51 -10.14 -3.27
C LEU A 79 -8.76 -9.26 -3.22
N PHE A 80 -9.61 -9.49 -2.22
CA PHE A 80 -10.96 -8.92 -2.17
C PHE A 80 -11.00 -7.41 -2.38
N VAL A 81 -10.22 -6.65 -1.60
CA VAL A 81 -10.20 -5.17 -1.69
C VAL A 81 -9.60 -4.65 -3.00
N LEU A 82 -8.68 -5.40 -3.63
CA LEU A 82 -8.10 -5.02 -4.92
C LEU A 82 -9.02 -5.35 -6.10
N ARG A 83 -9.87 -6.37 -5.95
CA ARG A 83 -10.81 -6.81 -6.98
C ARG A 83 -12.12 -6.01 -6.97
N ASN A 84 -12.57 -5.58 -5.79
CA ASN A 84 -13.90 -4.99 -5.61
C ASN A 84 -13.87 -3.45 -5.46
N THR A 85 -12.73 -2.81 -5.67
CA THR A 85 -12.61 -1.36 -5.78
C THR A 85 -12.40 -0.96 -7.25
N VAL A 86 -13.02 0.15 -7.68
CA VAL A 86 -13.03 0.57 -9.10
C VAL A 86 -11.88 1.48 -9.48
N MET A 87 -11.23 2.10 -8.51
CA MET A 87 -10.07 2.98 -8.69
C MET A 87 -8.75 2.19 -8.58
N PRO A 88 -7.59 2.78 -8.94
CA PRO A 88 -6.28 2.20 -8.64
C PRO A 88 -6.15 1.87 -7.15
N ALA A 89 -5.91 0.60 -6.84
CA ALA A 89 -5.92 0.07 -5.49
C ALA A 89 -4.66 -0.71 -5.16
N VAL A 90 -4.15 -0.53 -3.95
CA VAL A 90 -3.01 -1.28 -3.40
C VAL A 90 -3.27 -1.71 -1.96
N LEU A 91 -2.61 -2.79 -1.53
CA LEU A 91 -2.50 -3.18 -0.13
C LEU A 91 -1.02 -3.19 0.26
N VAL A 92 -0.67 -2.36 1.24
CA VAL A 92 0.70 -2.19 1.73
C VAL A 92 0.91 -3.08 2.95
N GLU A 93 1.82 -4.05 2.83
CA GLU A 93 2.32 -4.84 3.94
C GLU A 93 3.59 -4.16 4.48
N VAL A 94 3.42 -3.37 5.54
CA VAL A 94 4.47 -2.47 6.05
C VAL A 94 5.69 -3.26 6.54
N CYS A 95 5.45 -4.33 7.30
CA CYS A 95 6.48 -5.24 7.80
C CYS A 95 5.82 -6.53 8.31
N PHE A 96 6.62 -7.52 8.71
CA PHE A 96 6.12 -8.71 9.39
C PHE A 96 5.96 -8.45 10.89
N ILE A 97 4.71 -8.45 11.39
CA ILE A 97 4.38 -8.18 12.80
C ILE A 97 4.88 -9.29 13.74
N ASP A 98 5.02 -10.51 13.23
CA ASP A 98 5.52 -11.69 13.94
C ASP A 98 7.04 -11.85 13.87
N ASN A 99 7.76 -10.88 13.28
CA ASN A 99 9.21 -10.81 13.26
C ASN A 99 9.70 -9.67 14.17
N ASP A 100 10.41 -10.01 15.25
CA ASP A 100 10.87 -9.05 16.25
C ASP A 100 11.77 -7.94 15.69
N PHE A 101 12.59 -8.25 14.68
CA PHE A 101 13.47 -7.26 14.06
C PHE A 101 12.65 -6.26 13.25
N ASP A 102 11.74 -6.76 12.41
CA ASP A 102 10.84 -5.93 11.59
C ASP A 102 9.99 -5.02 12.47
N TRP A 103 9.38 -5.59 13.53
CA TRP A 103 8.52 -4.84 14.44
C TRP A 103 9.28 -3.72 15.15
N ARG A 104 10.46 -4.00 15.71
CA ARG A 104 11.28 -2.96 16.37
C ARG A 104 11.70 -1.88 15.40
N ARG A 105 12.01 -2.25 14.15
CA ARG A 105 12.38 -1.29 13.12
C ARG A 105 11.22 -0.38 12.76
N TYR A 106 10.02 -0.95 12.58
CA TYR A 106 8.79 -0.18 12.36
C TYR A 106 8.47 0.71 13.56
N ASP A 107 8.50 0.17 14.78
CA ASP A 107 8.13 0.90 16.00
C ASP A 107 9.00 2.14 16.21
N ALA A 108 10.29 2.05 15.90
CA ALA A 108 11.21 3.17 15.96
C ALA A 108 11.01 4.22 14.84
N HIS A 109 10.30 3.88 13.74
CA HIS A 109 10.18 4.73 12.55
C HIS A 109 8.72 4.81 12.05
N ARG A 110 7.73 4.66 12.94
CA ARG A 110 6.30 4.60 12.55
C ARG A 110 5.81 5.87 11.85
N ASP A 111 6.25 7.03 12.33
CA ASP A 111 5.85 8.31 11.76
C ASP A 111 6.49 8.53 10.38
N GLU A 112 7.74 8.12 10.22
CA GLU A 112 8.45 8.17 8.94
C GLU A 112 7.84 7.19 7.95
N ALA A 113 7.43 6.00 8.37
CA ALA A 113 6.73 5.03 7.54
C ALA A 113 5.37 5.59 7.04
N ALA A 114 4.61 6.22 7.91
CA ALA A 114 3.36 6.88 7.54
C ALA A 114 3.60 8.01 6.52
N ARG A 115 4.61 8.86 6.75
CA ARG A 115 5.01 9.92 5.80
C ARG A 115 5.49 9.35 4.48
N ALA A 116 6.20 8.22 4.48
CA ALA A 116 6.68 7.56 3.26
C ALA A 116 5.52 7.07 2.39
N ILE A 117 4.49 6.46 3.00
CA ILE A 117 3.27 6.07 2.30
C ILE A 117 2.56 7.29 1.72
N ALA A 118 2.35 8.33 2.52
CA ALA A 118 1.73 9.58 2.08
C ALA A 118 2.50 10.24 0.93
N THR A 119 3.84 10.26 1.00
CA THR A 119 4.71 10.76 -0.07
C THR A 119 4.51 9.97 -1.36
N GLY A 120 4.45 8.65 -1.28
CA GLY A 120 4.18 7.79 -2.44
C GLY A 120 2.83 8.10 -3.10
N ILE A 121 1.80 8.31 -2.30
CA ILE A 121 0.46 8.71 -2.78
C ILE A 121 0.53 10.08 -3.51
N ILE A 122 1.22 11.06 -2.95
CA ILE A 122 1.38 12.39 -3.55
C ILE A 122 2.17 12.35 -4.86
N GLN A 123 3.14 11.47 -4.97
CA GLN A 123 3.98 11.32 -6.17
C GLN A 123 3.25 10.62 -7.34
N TYR A 124 2.22 9.83 -7.07
CA TYR A 124 1.50 9.06 -8.08
C TYR A 124 0.96 9.89 -9.25
N PRO A 125 0.26 11.04 -9.08
CA PRO A 125 -0.24 11.85 -10.19
C PRO A 125 0.86 12.35 -11.14
N HIS A 126 2.02 12.68 -10.60
CA HIS A 126 3.18 13.14 -11.40
C HIS A 126 3.75 12.02 -12.27
N GLN A 127 3.78 10.80 -11.76
CA GLN A 127 4.20 9.61 -12.51
C GLN A 127 3.24 9.28 -13.67
N MET A 128 1.92 9.40 -13.44
CA MET A 128 0.91 9.17 -14.47
C MET A 128 0.99 10.18 -15.61
N GLN A 129 1.25 11.45 -15.31
CA GLN A 129 1.42 12.49 -16.33
C GLN A 129 2.67 12.25 -17.19
N GLY A 130 3.77 11.81 -16.59
CA GLY A 130 4.99 11.46 -17.31
C GLY A 130 4.83 10.27 -18.24
N ALA A 131 4.02 9.27 -17.86
CA ALA A 131 3.74 8.08 -18.66
C ALA A 131 2.82 8.37 -19.86
N GLN A 132 1.93 9.37 -19.78
CA GLN A 132 1.04 9.77 -20.86
C GLN A 132 1.74 10.70 -21.88
N ALA A 133 2.81 11.36 -21.48
CA ALA A 133 3.58 12.28 -22.35
C ALA A 133 4.70 11.58 -23.15
N ALA A 134 4.98 10.34 -22.85
CA ALA A 134 5.97 9.50 -23.52
C ALA A 134 5.33 8.58 -24.55
#